data_50cbf827112db895a143de000d06004e
#
_entry.id   50cbf827112db895a143de000d06004e
#
_cell.length_a   1.000
_cell.length_b   1.000
_cell.length_c   1.000
_cell.angle_alpha   90.00
_cell.angle_beta   90.00
_cell.angle_gamma   90.00
#
_symmetry.space_group_name_H-M   'P 1'
#
loop_
_entity.id
_entity.type
_entity.pdbx_description
1 polymer ?
#
loop_
_entity_poly.entity_id
_entity_poly.type
_entity_poly.pdbx_seq_one_letter_code
_entity_poly.pdbx_strand_id
1 'polypeptide(L)'
;MVQLYKPFKSTRKNKKYSVYVMKDDKKKLIHFGDNRYEQFKDKIGTYKQLDHGDPVRRKSYLARSKGIKNKKGELTWKDRTSPNYYSVRYLW
;
A
#
# COMPACT_ATOMS: atom_id res chain seq x y z
N MET A 1 -17.92 -11.42 -7.62
CA MET A 1 -17.22 -10.58 -8.61
C MET A 1 -16.15 -9.73 -7.90
N VAL A 2 -14.93 -9.73 -8.44
CA VAL A 2 -13.83 -8.97 -7.86
C VAL A 2 -13.90 -7.52 -8.30
N GLN A 3 -13.76 -6.59 -7.32
CA GLN A 3 -13.69 -5.17 -7.63
C GLN A 3 -12.24 -4.75 -7.82
N LEU A 4 -11.97 -4.07 -8.93
CA LEU A 4 -10.63 -3.53 -9.20
C LEU A 4 -10.36 -2.29 -8.34
N TYR A 5 -9.11 -2.12 -7.96
CA TYR A 5 -8.60 -0.93 -7.25
C TYR A 5 -9.23 -0.68 -5.89
N LYS A 6 -9.86 -1.71 -5.29
CA LYS A 6 -10.45 -1.61 -3.96
C LYS A 6 -9.73 -2.58 -3.02
N PRO A 7 -8.96 -2.08 -2.06
CA PRO A 7 -8.22 -2.94 -1.12
C PRO A 7 -9.14 -3.75 -0.21
N PHE A 8 -8.68 -4.96 0.12
CA PHE A 8 -9.34 -5.85 1.06
C PHE A 8 -8.29 -6.57 1.91
N LYS A 9 -8.71 -7.17 3.02
CA LYS A 9 -7.80 -7.87 3.91
C LYS A 9 -7.10 -9.01 3.18
N SER A 10 -5.76 -9.03 3.23
CA SER A 10 -4.97 -10.06 2.55
C SER A 10 -5.07 -11.39 3.28
N THR A 11 -5.10 -12.47 2.51
CA THR A 11 -4.94 -13.83 3.04
C THR A 11 -3.49 -14.29 2.97
N ARG A 12 -2.61 -13.49 2.37
CA ARG A 12 -1.19 -13.82 2.28
C ARG A 12 -0.48 -13.55 3.60
N LYS A 13 0.38 -14.48 4.01
CA LYS A 13 1.15 -14.36 5.24
C LYS A 13 1.97 -13.07 5.26
N ASN A 14 1.96 -12.38 6.39
CA ASN A 14 2.72 -11.15 6.66
C ASN A 14 2.27 -9.94 5.84
N LYS A 15 1.13 -10.00 5.13
CA LYS A 15 0.60 -8.86 4.39
C LYS A 15 -0.68 -8.36 5.01
N LYS A 16 -0.86 -7.02 5.05
CA LYS A 16 -2.07 -6.41 5.59
C LYS A 16 -3.23 -6.47 4.59
N TYR A 17 -2.99 -6.00 3.39
CA TYR A 17 -4.04 -5.84 2.38
C TYR A 17 -3.62 -6.32 1.02
N SER A 18 -4.61 -6.67 0.23
CA SER A 18 -4.44 -7.03 -1.18
C SER A 18 -5.38 -6.17 -2.02
N VAL A 19 -5.06 -6.00 -3.29
CA VAL A 19 -5.90 -5.26 -4.22
C VAL A 19 -5.70 -5.83 -5.62
N TYR A 20 -6.81 -5.97 -6.36
CA TYR A 20 -6.74 -6.36 -7.76
C TYR A 20 -6.60 -5.12 -8.64
N VAL A 21 -5.65 -5.16 -9.56
CA VAL A 21 -5.39 -4.08 -10.49
C VAL A 21 -5.29 -4.63 -11.92
N MET A 22 -5.51 -3.76 -12.89
CA MET A 22 -5.29 -4.12 -14.31
C MET A 22 -3.92 -3.61 -14.74
N LYS A 23 -3.11 -4.49 -15.28
CA LYS A 23 -1.81 -4.14 -15.83
C LYS A 23 -1.61 -4.91 -17.13
N ASP A 24 -1.32 -4.20 -18.23
CA ASP A 24 -1.13 -4.79 -19.54
C ASP A 24 -2.33 -5.67 -19.95
N ASP A 25 -3.55 -5.15 -19.71
CA ASP A 25 -4.82 -5.81 -19.99
C ASP A 25 -5.06 -7.11 -19.22
N LYS A 26 -4.29 -7.33 -18.14
CA LYS A 26 -4.44 -8.50 -17.28
C LYS A 26 -4.73 -8.09 -15.84
N LYS A 27 -5.65 -8.82 -15.22
CA LYS A 27 -5.95 -8.62 -13.81
C LYS A 27 -4.81 -9.21 -12.97
N LYS A 28 -4.26 -8.41 -12.07
CA LYS A 28 -3.14 -8.80 -11.21
C LYS A 28 -3.49 -8.54 -9.75
N LEU A 29 -3.15 -9.49 -8.88
CA LEU A 29 -3.29 -9.31 -7.44
C LEU A 29 -1.97 -8.82 -6.87
N ILE A 30 -2.02 -7.69 -6.17
CA ILE A 30 -0.85 -7.16 -5.47
C ILE A 30 -1.16 -7.04 -3.98
N HIS A 31 -0.11 -7.01 -3.17
CA HIS A 31 -0.22 -6.94 -1.71
C HIS A 31 0.55 -5.73 -1.21
N PHE A 32 0.03 -5.07 -0.18
CA PHE A 32 0.72 -3.94 0.41
C PHE A 32 0.57 -3.94 1.93
N GLY A 33 1.52 -3.27 2.60
CA GLY A 33 1.58 -3.25 4.05
C GLY A 33 2.07 -4.57 4.64
N ASP A 34 2.90 -4.48 5.67
CA ASP A 34 3.41 -5.65 6.39
C ASP A 34 2.76 -5.67 7.78
N ASN A 35 2.05 -6.75 8.11
CA ASN A 35 1.31 -6.83 9.36
C ASN A 35 2.22 -6.98 10.59
N ARG A 36 3.52 -7.10 10.40
CA ARG A 36 4.51 -7.12 11.50
C ARG A 36 4.95 -5.71 11.91
N TYR A 37 4.58 -4.68 11.15
CA TYR A 37 5.01 -3.30 11.38
C TYR A 37 3.82 -2.36 11.56
N GLU A 38 4.07 -1.27 12.27
CA GLU A 38 3.09 -0.21 12.48
C GLU A 38 2.96 0.67 11.22
N GLN A 39 1.88 1.44 11.17
CA GLN A 39 1.64 2.43 10.13
C GLN A 39 1.19 3.74 10.79
N PHE A 40 1.10 4.81 10.00
CA PHE A 40 0.62 6.10 10.54
C PHE A 40 -0.86 6.02 10.91
N LYS A 41 -1.70 5.62 9.95
CA LYS A 41 -3.14 5.47 10.19
C LYS A 41 -3.74 4.52 9.17
N ASP A 42 -4.37 3.46 9.64
CA ASP A 42 -5.08 2.52 8.77
C ASP A 42 -6.45 3.09 8.40
N LYS A 43 -6.56 3.61 7.19
CA LYS A 43 -7.80 4.22 6.68
C LYS A 43 -8.87 3.19 6.33
N ILE A 44 -8.47 1.92 6.17
CA ILE A 44 -9.41 0.81 5.91
C ILE A 44 -10.00 0.29 7.22
N GLY A 45 -9.16 0.15 8.27
CA GLY A 45 -9.64 -0.08 9.62
C GLY A 45 -9.35 -1.44 10.24
N THR A 46 -8.85 -2.42 9.49
CA THR A 46 -8.61 -3.78 10.01
C THR A 46 -7.44 -3.82 10.99
N TYR A 47 -6.43 -3.00 10.79
CA TYR A 47 -5.18 -3.01 11.58
C TYR A 47 -4.98 -1.73 12.37
N LYS A 48 -6.07 -1.11 12.85
CA LYS A 48 -5.98 0.16 13.59
C LYS A 48 -5.14 0.05 14.86
N GLN A 49 -5.02 -1.12 15.44
CA GLN A 49 -4.18 -1.33 16.63
C GLN A 49 -2.69 -1.10 16.34
N LEU A 50 -2.30 -1.05 15.07
CA LEU A 50 -0.93 -0.77 14.65
C LEU A 50 -0.70 0.70 14.30
N ASP A 51 -1.73 1.55 14.42
CA ASP A 51 -1.61 2.98 14.14
C ASP A 51 -0.76 3.67 15.20
N HIS A 52 0.30 4.33 14.79
CA HIS A 52 1.13 5.11 15.73
C HIS A 52 0.77 6.60 15.73
N GLY A 53 0.21 7.12 14.64
CA GLY A 53 -0.19 8.53 14.54
C GLY A 53 0.96 9.53 14.66
N ASP A 54 2.20 9.10 14.42
CA ASP A 54 3.37 9.95 14.61
C ASP A 54 3.70 10.70 13.31
N PRO A 55 3.51 12.05 13.28
CA PRO A 55 3.75 12.83 12.08
C PRO A 55 5.21 12.86 11.64
N VAL A 56 6.16 12.69 12.54
CA VAL A 56 7.59 12.66 12.21
C VAL A 56 7.90 11.37 11.45
N ARG A 57 7.39 10.23 11.94
CA ARG A 57 7.55 8.94 11.26
C ARG A 57 6.85 8.95 9.90
N ARG A 58 5.67 9.58 9.82
CA ARG A 58 4.95 9.73 8.56
C ARG A 58 5.76 10.52 7.54
N LYS A 59 6.34 11.64 7.95
CA LYS A 59 7.16 12.48 7.07
C LYS A 59 8.36 11.70 6.51
N SER A 60 9.04 10.96 7.38
CA SER A 60 10.19 10.14 6.97
C SER A 60 9.80 9.03 6.01
N TYR A 61 8.69 8.35 6.29
CA TYR A 61 8.18 7.30 5.41
C TYR A 61 7.82 7.85 4.03
N LEU A 62 7.06 8.95 3.98
CA LEU A 62 6.63 9.54 2.71
C LEU A 62 7.81 10.05 1.89
N ALA A 63 8.84 10.61 2.54
CA ALA A 63 10.03 11.06 1.84
C ALA A 63 10.74 9.91 1.12
N ARG A 64 10.83 8.74 1.78
CA ARG A 64 11.44 7.55 1.17
C ARG A 64 10.54 6.95 0.09
N SER A 65 9.26 6.76 0.42
CA SER A 65 8.31 6.09 -0.48
C SER A 65 8.08 6.86 -1.76
N LYS A 66 8.02 8.18 -1.67
CA LYS A 66 7.81 9.03 -2.85
C LYS A 66 9.04 9.12 -3.74
N GLY A 67 10.21 8.65 -3.26
CA GLY A 67 11.41 8.59 -4.07
C GLY A 67 11.66 7.24 -4.75
N ILE A 68 10.85 6.22 -4.45
CA ILE A 68 11.04 4.89 -5.04
C ILE A 68 10.60 4.89 -6.50
N LYS A 69 11.51 4.44 -7.37
CA LYS A 69 11.27 4.36 -8.81
C LYS A 69 11.29 2.91 -9.28
N ASN A 70 10.51 2.61 -10.32
CA ASN A 70 10.55 1.31 -10.97
C ASN A 70 11.71 1.26 -11.98
N LYS A 71 11.84 0.14 -12.71
CA LYS A 71 12.91 -0.04 -13.70
C LYS A 71 12.90 0.99 -14.82
N LYS A 72 11.75 1.60 -15.08
CA LYS A 72 11.59 2.63 -16.12
C LYS A 72 11.86 4.04 -15.60
N GLY A 73 12.22 4.19 -14.32
CA GLY A 73 12.43 5.50 -13.70
C GLY A 73 11.19 6.22 -13.26
N GLU A 74 10.03 5.55 -13.28
CA GLU A 74 8.75 6.13 -12.87
C GLU A 74 8.56 6.00 -11.37
N LEU A 75 7.95 7.02 -10.74
CA LEU A 75 7.68 7.03 -9.31
C LEU A 75 6.54 6.07 -8.99
N THR A 76 6.83 5.07 -8.15
CA THR A 76 5.86 4.00 -7.85
C THR A 76 4.68 4.46 -7.01
N TRP A 77 4.84 5.51 -6.19
CA TRP A 77 3.71 5.99 -5.37
C TRP A 77 2.59 6.62 -6.20
N LYS A 78 2.87 6.97 -7.46
CA LYS A 78 1.88 7.50 -8.41
C LYS A 78 1.26 6.42 -9.29
N ASP A 79 1.77 5.20 -9.22
CA ASP A 79 1.36 4.10 -10.10
C ASP A 79 0.29 3.24 -9.41
N ARG A 80 -0.96 3.29 -9.89
CA ARG A 80 -2.09 2.53 -9.35
C ARG A 80 -1.90 1.02 -9.42
N THR A 81 -0.90 0.53 -10.13
CA THR A 81 -0.58 -0.91 -10.20
C THR A 81 0.54 -1.30 -9.26
N SER A 82 1.07 -0.35 -8.47
CA SER A 82 2.17 -0.58 -7.54
C SER A 82 1.67 -0.68 -6.10
N PRO A 83 2.20 -1.63 -5.31
CA PRO A 83 1.90 -1.69 -3.87
C PRO A 83 2.19 -0.38 -3.13
N ASN A 84 3.23 0.34 -3.52
CA ASN A 84 3.61 1.59 -2.87
C ASN A 84 2.53 2.66 -2.96
N TYR A 85 1.80 2.73 -4.07
CA TYR A 85 0.67 3.64 -4.22
C TYR A 85 -0.37 3.42 -3.11
N TYR A 86 -0.70 2.17 -2.84
CA TYR A 86 -1.73 1.82 -1.85
C TYR A 86 -1.24 2.01 -0.43
N SER A 87 0.03 1.69 -0.15
CA SER A 87 0.62 1.94 1.17
C SER A 87 0.58 3.42 1.53
N VAL A 88 0.98 4.29 0.61
CA VAL A 88 0.97 5.74 0.83
C VAL A 88 -0.46 6.25 1.00
N ARG A 89 -1.40 5.74 0.20
CA ARG A 89 -2.78 6.24 0.19
C ARG A 89 -3.58 5.78 1.41
N TYR A 90 -3.40 4.52 1.85
CA TYR A 90 -4.26 3.91 2.87
C TYR A 90 -3.63 3.73 4.24
N LEU A 91 -2.31 3.70 4.35
CA LEU A 91 -1.62 3.45 5.62
C LEU A 91 -0.78 4.65 6.09
N TRP A 92 -0.43 5.52 5.23
CA TRP A 92 0.41 6.68 5.51
C TRP A 92 -0.18 7.95 4.92
#